data_2a67645392228dccb9ed9cd00bd627cc
#
_entry.id   2a67645392228dccb9ed9cd00bd627cc
#
_cell.length_a   1.000
_cell.length_b   1.000
_cell.length_c   1.000
_cell.angle_alpha   90.00
_cell.angle_beta   90.00
_cell.angle_gamma   90.00
#
_symmetry.space_group_name_H-M   'P 1'
#
loop_
_entity.id
_entity.type
_entity.pdbx_description
1 polymer ?
#
loop_
_entity_poly.entity_id
_entity_poly.type
_entity_poly.pdbx_seq_one_letter_code
_entity_poly.pdbx_strand_id
1 'polypeptide(L)'
;MKVYTYGDKEKPTIMLFPGTCCYWKNNFGHVIKPLEEHFYTLVVSYSGFDETEKTTFISELDEVAKIEDYIEENLDGKLFAAYVCSLGGSFVSLLVDRQKIHIDHAIIGSSDMDQAPKWLAYLETSLMLPLIYPVMTGHPGKFMKKRMDKMLAANDEQAEYAKKFMAFMGIGTDRDFSFISKESVKNQFYTDLYTKVGDHIRVPGTTIHVFYAMKMGQKYEKRYLEHFADPDIRAFDLRHEELLLDADRWVREVCLTCGIS
;
A
#
# COMPACT_ATOMS: atom_id res chain seq x y z
N MET A 1 -15.38 2.84 -3.71
CA MET A 1 -14.39 1.77 -3.41
C MET A 1 -14.90 0.44 -3.93
N LYS A 2 -14.03 -0.38 -4.44
CA LYS A 2 -14.36 -1.71 -4.96
C LYS A 2 -13.40 -2.75 -4.39
N VAL A 3 -13.87 -3.96 -4.18
CA VAL A 3 -13.03 -5.09 -3.76
C VAL A 3 -13.11 -6.17 -4.84
N TYR A 4 -11.96 -6.60 -5.32
CA TYR A 4 -11.81 -7.69 -6.26
C TYR A 4 -11.41 -8.95 -5.51
N THR A 5 -11.99 -10.10 -5.85
CA THR A 5 -11.79 -11.36 -5.13
C THR A 5 -11.24 -12.43 -6.05
N TYR A 6 -10.31 -13.25 -5.54
CA TYR A 6 -9.63 -14.30 -6.28
C TYR A 6 -9.42 -15.54 -5.40
N GLY A 7 -9.44 -16.72 -6.01
CA GLY A 7 -9.17 -17.96 -5.33
C GLY A 7 -10.41 -18.58 -4.66
N ASP A 8 -10.16 -19.54 -3.81
CA ASP A 8 -11.17 -20.35 -3.13
C ASP A 8 -11.60 -19.73 -1.80
N LYS A 9 -12.90 -19.53 -1.60
CA LYS A 9 -13.48 -18.92 -0.39
C LYS A 9 -13.29 -19.75 0.89
N GLU A 10 -12.99 -21.04 0.75
CA GLU A 10 -12.72 -21.91 1.90
C GLU A 10 -11.32 -21.73 2.48
N LYS A 11 -10.44 -21.01 1.78
CA LYS A 11 -9.09 -20.68 2.25
C LYS A 11 -9.09 -19.48 3.20
N PRO A 12 -8.05 -19.33 4.04
CA PRO A 12 -7.85 -18.13 4.86
C PRO A 12 -7.89 -16.87 4.00
N THR A 13 -8.58 -15.85 4.49
CA THR A 13 -8.78 -14.60 3.75
C THR A 13 -7.61 -13.65 3.92
N ILE A 14 -7.04 -13.15 2.82
CA ILE A 14 -6.08 -12.05 2.85
C ILE A 14 -6.62 -10.85 2.06
N MET A 15 -6.56 -9.65 2.65
CA MET A 15 -6.92 -8.40 1.98
C MET A 15 -5.69 -7.54 1.70
N LEU A 16 -5.54 -7.12 0.44
CA LEU A 16 -4.40 -6.35 -0.05
C LEU A 16 -4.77 -4.90 -0.28
N PHE A 17 -3.99 -3.99 0.28
CA PHE A 17 -4.18 -2.55 0.22
C PHE A 17 -3.08 -1.90 -0.62
N PRO A 18 -3.40 -1.29 -1.77
CA PRO A 18 -2.42 -0.61 -2.61
C PRO A 18 -1.74 0.55 -1.90
N GLY A 19 -0.54 0.89 -2.36
CA GLY A 19 0.14 2.11 -1.91
C GLY A 19 -0.61 3.37 -2.31
N THR A 20 -0.27 4.48 -1.67
CA THR A 20 -0.86 5.79 -1.96
C THR A 20 -0.66 6.17 -3.41
N CYS A 21 -1.74 6.64 -4.03
CA CYS A 21 -1.80 7.02 -5.44
C CYS A 21 -1.49 5.88 -6.42
N CYS A 22 -1.59 4.63 -5.99
CA CYS A 22 -1.31 3.46 -6.82
C CYS A 22 -2.58 2.80 -7.35
N TYR A 23 -2.48 2.26 -8.55
CA TYR A 23 -3.50 1.41 -9.12
C TYR A 23 -3.24 -0.05 -8.71
N TRP A 24 -4.22 -0.70 -8.13
CA TRP A 24 -4.07 -2.01 -7.52
C TRP A 24 -3.49 -3.11 -8.43
N LYS A 25 -3.85 -3.12 -9.73
CA LYS A 25 -3.32 -4.12 -10.68
C LYS A 25 -1.81 -3.99 -10.88
N ASN A 26 -1.26 -2.79 -10.74
CA ASN A 26 0.18 -2.57 -10.85
C ASN A 26 0.91 -3.04 -9.60
N ASN A 27 0.32 -2.79 -8.42
CA ASN A 27 0.92 -3.23 -7.16
C ASN A 27 0.81 -4.75 -6.97
N PHE A 28 -0.34 -5.34 -7.25
CA PHE A 28 -0.61 -6.73 -6.85
C PHE A 28 -0.90 -7.70 -7.99
N GLY A 29 -1.10 -7.22 -9.22
CA GLY A 29 -1.50 -8.09 -10.33
C GLY A 29 -0.59 -9.28 -10.56
N HIS A 30 0.71 -9.14 -10.28
CA HIS A 30 1.71 -10.19 -10.47
C HIS A 30 1.79 -11.19 -9.30
N VAL A 31 1.25 -10.87 -8.12
CA VAL A 31 1.25 -11.75 -6.95
C VAL A 31 -0.08 -12.46 -6.72
N ILE A 32 -1.18 -12.05 -7.38
CA ILE A 32 -2.51 -12.63 -7.16
C ILE A 32 -2.50 -14.12 -7.46
N LYS A 33 -2.00 -14.53 -8.64
CA LYS A 33 -2.04 -15.94 -9.05
C LYS A 33 -1.29 -16.89 -8.11
N PRO A 34 -0.04 -16.63 -7.70
CA PRO A 34 0.61 -17.48 -6.71
C PRO A 34 -0.01 -17.34 -5.31
N LEU A 35 -0.57 -16.19 -4.93
CA LEU A 35 -1.18 -15.99 -3.63
C LEU A 35 -2.51 -16.75 -3.46
N GLU A 36 -3.34 -16.85 -4.51
CA GLU A 36 -4.61 -17.60 -4.49
C GLU A 36 -4.44 -19.11 -4.31
N GLU A 37 -3.21 -19.63 -4.45
CA GLU A 37 -2.90 -21.02 -4.11
C GLU A 37 -2.97 -21.26 -2.59
N HIS A 38 -2.81 -20.22 -1.77
CA HIS A 38 -2.76 -20.28 -0.31
C HIS A 38 -3.92 -19.55 0.37
N PHE A 39 -4.46 -18.50 -0.26
CA PHE A 39 -5.45 -17.60 0.34
C PHE A 39 -6.66 -17.38 -0.56
N TYR A 40 -7.80 -17.07 0.07
CA TYR A 40 -8.84 -16.31 -0.59
C TYR A 40 -8.41 -14.84 -0.59
N THR A 41 -8.02 -14.35 -1.76
CA THR A 41 -7.37 -13.04 -1.92
C THR A 41 -8.37 -11.96 -2.28
N LEU A 42 -8.44 -10.92 -1.47
CA LEU A 42 -9.21 -9.71 -1.71
C LEU A 42 -8.25 -8.55 -2.01
N VAL A 43 -8.56 -7.77 -3.04
CA VAL A 43 -7.74 -6.61 -3.40
C VAL A 43 -8.61 -5.36 -3.41
N VAL A 44 -8.24 -4.39 -2.61
CA VAL A 44 -8.94 -3.09 -2.54
C VAL A 44 -8.56 -2.23 -3.74
N SER A 45 -9.57 -1.67 -4.39
CA SER A 45 -9.43 -0.56 -5.33
C SER A 45 -10.10 0.66 -4.70
N TYR A 46 -9.29 1.63 -4.28
CA TYR A 46 -9.80 2.80 -3.58
C TYR A 46 -10.74 3.65 -4.43
N SER A 47 -11.64 4.38 -3.78
CA SER A 47 -12.49 5.37 -4.46
C SER A 47 -11.63 6.33 -5.29
N GLY A 48 -12.02 6.54 -6.55
CA GLY A 48 -11.27 7.40 -7.47
C GLY A 48 -10.02 6.77 -8.11
N PHE A 49 -9.71 5.51 -7.78
CA PHE A 49 -8.59 4.74 -8.34
C PHE A 49 -9.05 3.45 -9.04
N ASP A 50 -10.35 3.33 -9.31
CA ASP A 50 -10.93 2.22 -10.07
C ASP A 50 -11.39 2.67 -11.46
N GLU A 51 -10.96 1.96 -12.49
CA GLU A 51 -11.28 2.28 -13.89
C GLU A 51 -12.75 2.04 -14.26
N THR A 52 -13.46 1.27 -13.44
CA THR A 52 -14.86 0.90 -13.68
C THR A 52 -15.85 1.78 -12.90
N GLU A 53 -15.36 2.64 -12.00
CA GLU A 53 -16.20 3.48 -11.13
C GLU A 53 -15.86 4.97 -11.34
N LYS A 54 -16.90 5.81 -11.38
CA LYS A 54 -16.75 7.27 -11.38
C LYS A 54 -16.91 7.81 -9.95
N THR A 55 -15.93 7.52 -9.12
CA THR A 55 -15.88 7.95 -7.73
C THR A 55 -14.71 8.91 -7.48
N THR A 56 -14.66 9.52 -6.32
CA THR A 56 -13.56 10.38 -5.88
C THR A 56 -13.10 9.93 -4.50
N PHE A 57 -11.82 9.82 -4.27
CA PHE A 57 -11.25 9.62 -2.94
C PHE A 57 -11.48 10.89 -2.10
N ILE A 58 -12.18 10.77 -0.99
CA ILE A 58 -12.53 11.91 -0.12
C ILE A 58 -11.48 12.10 0.96
N SER A 59 -11.25 11.07 1.77
CA SER A 59 -10.23 11.05 2.82
C SER A 59 -9.90 9.62 3.22
N GLU A 60 -8.76 9.45 3.87
CA GLU A 60 -8.33 8.16 4.39
C GLU A 60 -9.34 7.56 5.37
N LEU A 61 -9.87 8.37 6.31
CA LEU A 61 -10.87 7.91 7.27
C LEU A 61 -12.21 7.53 6.64
N ASP A 62 -12.63 8.22 5.58
CA ASP A 62 -13.80 7.85 4.79
C ASP A 62 -13.62 6.51 4.09
N GLU A 63 -12.42 6.27 3.55
CA GLU A 63 -12.11 5.03 2.88
C GLU A 63 -11.96 3.87 3.87
N VAL A 64 -11.32 4.11 5.04
CA VAL A 64 -11.26 3.14 6.16
C VAL A 64 -12.65 2.70 6.59
N ALA A 65 -13.59 3.65 6.73
CA ALA A 65 -14.97 3.32 7.10
C ALA A 65 -15.66 2.41 6.06
N LYS A 66 -15.46 2.67 4.76
CA LYS A 66 -16.01 1.81 3.69
C LYS A 66 -15.39 0.41 3.70
N ILE A 67 -14.11 0.30 4.05
CA ILE A 67 -13.41 -0.98 4.19
C ILE A 67 -13.97 -1.75 5.39
N GLU A 68 -14.15 -1.09 6.52
CA GLU A 68 -14.79 -1.66 7.72
C GLU A 68 -16.17 -2.21 7.39
N ASP A 69 -17.03 -1.40 6.76
CA ASP A 69 -18.37 -1.79 6.36
C ASP A 69 -18.36 -3.00 5.40
N TYR A 70 -17.44 -3.01 4.42
CA TYR A 70 -17.29 -4.15 3.51
C TYR A 70 -16.92 -5.44 4.25
N ILE A 71 -15.97 -5.37 5.20
CA ILE A 71 -15.51 -6.53 5.97
C ILE A 71 -16.64 -7.01 6.90
N GLU A 72 -17.39 -6.12 7.50
CA GLU A 72 -18.56 -6.47 8.31
C GLU A 72 -19.64 -7.19 7.49
N GLU A 73 -19.98 -6.64 6.33
CA GLU A 73 -21.08 -7.15 5.48
C GLU A 73 -20.74 -8.47 4.76
N ASN A 74 -19.46 -8.69 4.40
CA ASN A 74 -19.07 -9.80 3.53
C ASN A 74 -18.18 -10.86 4.20
N LEU A 75 -17.62 -10.57 5.38
CA LEU A 75 -16.61 -11.40 6.04
C LEU A 75 -16.87 -11.52 7.57
N ASP A 76 -18.10 -11.27 8.01
CA ASP A 76 -18.49 -11.35 9.44
C ASP A 76 -17.58 -10.54 10.38
N GLY A 77 -17.06 -9.40 9.92
CA GLY A 77 -16.19 -8.51 10.66
C GLY A 77 -14.78 -9.03 10.90
N LYS A 78 -14.32 -10.04 10.14
CA LYS A 78 -13.02 -10.66 10.38
C LYS A 78 -12.19 -10.83 9.10
N LEU A 79 -10.88 -10.62 9.25
CA LEU A 79 -9.85 -10.98 8.27
C LEU A 79 -8.81 -11.86 8.93
N PHE A 80 -8.42 -12.95 8.27
CA PHE A 80 -7.27 -13.74 8.68
C PHE A 80 -5.97 -12.94 8.49
N ALA A 81 -5.79 -12.26 7.34
CA ALA A 81 -4.63 -11.43 7.09
C ALA A 81 -5.00 -10.14 6.33
N ALA A 82 -4.26 -9.07 6.60
CA ALA A 82 -4.26 -7.84 5.82
C ALA A 82 -2.82 -7.46 5.47
N TYR A 83 -2.56 -7.11 4.23
CA TYR A 83 -1.26 -6.61 3.78
C TYR A 83 -1.41 -5.23 3.16
N VAL A 84 -0.56 -4.33 3.55
CA VAL A 84 -0.50 -2.98 2.97
C VAL A 84 0.88 -2.68 2.43
N CYS A 85 0.97 -2.05 1.27
CA CYS A 85 2.24 -1.62 0.71
C CYS A 85 2.46 -0.11 0.83
N SER A 86 3.71 0.28 1.02
CA SER A 86 4.16 1.68 0.99
C SER A 86 3.42 2.60 1.95
N LEU A 87 3.12 3.82 1.51
CA LEU A 87 2.39 4.86 2.26
C LEU A 87 1.01 4.41 2.78
N GLY A 88 0.43 3.36 2.21
CA GLY A 88 -0.82 2.77 2.72
C GLY A 88 -0.71 2.11 4.09
N GLY A 89 0.46 2.14 4.77
CA GLY A 89 0.65 1.58 6.12
C GLY A 89 -0.32 2.10 7.15
N SER A 90 -0.77 3.33 7.01
CA SER A 90 -1.80 3.95 7.84
C SER A 90 -3.15 3.24 7.74
N PHE A 91 -3.58 2.73 6.58
CA PHE A 91 -4.87 2.04 6.44
C PHE A 91 -4.99 0.82 7.36
N VAL A 92 -4.04 -0.11 7.28
CA VAL A 92 -4.08 -1.32 8.14
C VAL A 92 -3.90 -0.94 9.61
N SER A 93 -3.03 0.02 9.90
CA SER A 93 -2.83 0.52 11.27
C SER A 93 -4.11 1.14 11.85
N LEU A 94 -4.84 1.93 11.06
CA LEU A 94 -6.13 2.50 11.45
C LEU A 94 -7.20 1.42 11.65
N LEU A 95 -7.30 0.44 10.77
CA LEU A 95 -8.24 -0.68 10.90
C LEU A 95 -8.00 -1.45 12.21
N VAL A 96 -6.72 -1.71 12.55
CA VAL A 96 -6.34 -2.38 13.79
C VAL A 96 -6.65 -1.50 15.01
N ASP A 97 -6.24 -0.22 14.99
CA ASP A 97 -6.41 0.70 16.12
C ASP A 97 -7.89 0.99 16.44
N ARG A 98 -8.73 1.10 15.43
CA ARG A 98 -10.17 1.36 15.57
C ARG A 98 -10.97 0.16 16.10
N GLN A 99 -10.47 -1.05 15.96
CA GLN A 99 -11.07 -2.29 16.48
C GLN A 99 -12.57 -2.50 16.14
N LYS A 100 -13.04 -1.94 15.02
CA LYS A 100 -14.39 -2.22 14.52
C LYS A 100 -14.49 -3.58 13.86
N ILE A 101 -13.39 -4.03 13.28
CA ILE A 101 -13.23 -5.36 12.68
C ILE A 101 -12.02 -6.04 13.32
N HIS A 102 -11.91 -7.36 13.18
CA HIS A 102 -10.78 -8.11 13.68
C HIS A 102 -9.85 -8.56 12.55
N ILE A 103 -8.54 -8.45 12.76
CA ILE A 103 -7.50 -8.92 11.84
C ILE A 103 -6.53 -9.78 12.63
N ASP A 104 -6.39 -11.09 12.27
CA ASP A 104 -5.46 -11.97 12.99
C ASP A 104 -3.99 -11.58 12.68
N HIS A 105 -3.65 -11.34 11.41
CA HIS A 105 -2.31 -10.98 10.95
C HIS A 105 -2.33 -9.65 10.18
N ALA A 106 -1.90 -8.55 10.81
CA ALA A 106 -1.76 -7.25 10.18
C ALA A 106 -0.33 -7.08 9.67
N ILE A 107 -0.11 -7.09 8.34
CA ILE A 107 1.23 -7.04 7.74
C ILE A 107 1.45 -5.66 7.13
N ILE A 108 2.34 -4.90 7.74
CA ILE A 108 2.78 -3.60 7.25
C ILE A 108 3.99 -3.83 6.32
N GLY A 109 3.83 -3.54 5.06
CA GLY A 109 4.93 -3.54 4.09
C GLY A 109 5.95 -2.44 4.40
N SER A 110 6.80 -2.10 3.45
CA SER A 110 7.85 -1.07 3.64
C SER A 110 7.26 0.34 3.74
N SER A 111 6.34 0.56 4.68
CA SER A 111 5.69 1.86 4.90
C SER A 111 6.63 2.85 5.57
N ASP A 112 6.52 4.12 5.22
CA ASP A 112 7.23 5.19 5.91
C ASP A 112 6.45 5.72 7.13
N MET A 113 5.12 5.57 7.13
CA MET A 113 4.20 6.06 8.17
C MET A 113 4.48 7.54 8.56
N ASP A 114 4.84 8.36 7.57
CA ASP A 114 5.12 9.78 7.77
C ASP A 114 3.84 10.51 8.17
N GLN A 115 3.92 11.30 9.23
CA GLN A 115 2.83 12.13 9.72
C GLN A 115 3.26 13.59 9.80
N ALA A 116 2.39 14.48 9.38
CA ALA A 116 2.66 15.92 9.40
C ALA A 116 1.46 16.73 9.93
N PRO A 117 1.69 17.88 10.56
CA PRO A 117 0.61 18.81 10.86
C PRO A 117 -0.14 19.22 9.58
N LYS A 118 -1.45 19.44 9.66
CA LYS A 118 -2.31 19.75 8.49
C LYS A 118 -1.75 20.85 7.57
N TRP A 119 -1.17 21.89 8.12
CA TRP A 119 -0.61 22.99 7.34
C TRP A 119 0.61 22.55 6.52
N LEU A 120 1.46 21.68 7.09
CA LEU A 120 2.63 21.15 6.42
C LEU A 120 2.22 20.12 5.36
N ALA A 121 1.31 19.21 5.69
CA ALA A 121 0.73 18.26 4.76
C ALA A 121 0.10 18.97 3.53
N TYR A 122 -0.62 20.09 3.78
CA TYR A 122 -1.17 20.91 2.70
C TYR A 122 -0.07 21.53 1.82
N LEU A 123 0.99 22.06 2.42
CA LEU A 123 2.12 22.64 1.70
C LEU A 123 2.84 21.59 0.86
N GLU A 124 3.18 20.45 1.45
CA GLU A 124 3.85 19.33 0.77
C GLU A 124 3.01 18.81 -0.39
N THR A 125 1.72 18.55 -0.15
CA THR A 125 0.79 18.11 -1.20
C THR A 125 0.73 19.12 -2.34
N SER A 126 0.65 20.43 -2.03
CA SER A 126 0.55 21.49 -3.02
C SER A 126 1.80 21.59 -3.90
N LEU A 127 2.98 21.33 -3.32
CA LEU A 127 4.26 21.33 -4.03
C LEU A 127 4.48 20.05 -4.84
N MET A 128 4.06 18.90 -4.31
CA MET A 128 4.30 17.60 -4.94
C MET A 128 3.28 17.25 -6.02
N LEU A 129 2.03 17.64 -5.86
CA LEU A 129 0.94 17.30 -6.78
C LEU A 129 1.20 17.69 -8.24
N PRO A 130 1.72 18.89 -8.57
CA PRO A 130 2.06 19.26 -9.95
C PRO A 130 3.16 18.40 -10.58
N LEU A 131 3.98 17.74 -9.77
CA LEU A 131 5.07 16.87 -10.21
C LEU A 131 4.60 15.42 -10.34
N ILE A 132 3.86 14.93 -9.35
CA ILE A 132 3.43 13.53 -9.25
C ILE A 132 2.29 13.22 -10.22
N TYR A 133 1.26 14.07 -10.26
CA TYR A 133 0.06 13.79 -11.05
C TYR A 133 0.33 13.60 -12.54
N PRO A 134 1.13 14.45 -13.23
CA PRO A 134 1.48 14.21 -14.64
C PRO A 134 2.28 12.93 -14.86
N VAL A 135 3.14 12.55 -13.91
CA VAL A 135 3.92 11.31 -14.00
C VAL A 135 3.01 10.10 -13.87
N MET A 136 2.09 10.11 -12.91
CA MET A 136 1.12 9.03 -12.70
C MET A 136 0.17 8.84 -13.89
N THR A 137 -0.27 9.94 -14.49
CA THR A 137 -1.19 9.91 -15.65
C THR A 137 -0.48 9.71 -17.00
N GLY A 138 0.82 9.38 -16.99
CA GLY A 138 1.59 9.09 -18.23
C GLY A 138 2.02 10.33 -19.01
N HIS A 139 1.85 11.52 -18.47
CA HIS A 139 2.17 12.80 -19.15
C HIS A 139 3.27 13.60 -18.41
N PRO A 140 4.44 12.99 -18.09
CA PRO A 140 5.51 13.69 -17.38
C PRO A 140 6.02 14.89 -18.19
N GLY A 141 6.27 16.00 -17.51
CA GLY A 141 6.90 17.17 -18.13
C GLY A 141 8.29 16.82 -18.71
N LYS A 142 8.74 17.58 -19.70
CA LYS A 142 10.01 17.33 -20.43
C LYS A 142 11.23 17.11 -19.53
N PHE A 143 11.34 17.86 -18.45
CA PHE A 143 12.44 17.73 -17.48
C PHE A 143 12.38 16.40 -16.73
N MET A 144 11.20 16.04 -16.23
CA MET A 144 10.99 14.79 -15.52
C MET A 144 11.22 13.58 -16.45
N LYS A 145 10.67 13.63 -17.67
CA LYS A 145 10.92 12.60 -18.68
C LYS A 145 12.41 12.39 -18.95
N LYS A 146 13.17 13.46 -19.19
CA LYS A 146 14.63 13.37 -19.39
C LYS A 146 15.36 12.74 -18.20
N ARG A 147 14.92 13.06 -16.97
CA ARG A 147 15.50 12.48 -15.75
C ARG A 147 15.19 10.99 -15.63
N MET A 148 13.96 10.60 -15.92
CA MET A 148 13.52 9.20 -15.96
C MET A 148 14.29 8.42 -17.03
N ASP A 149 14.37 8.94 -18.25
CA ASP A 149 15.10 8.32 -19.37
C ASP A 149 16.58 8.09 -19.01
N LYS A 150 17.23 9.08 -18.35
CA LYS A 150 18.60 8.96 -17.89
C LYS A 150 18.77 7.87 -16.82
N MET A 151 17.83 7.79 -15.88
CA MET A 151 17.84 6.76 -14.82
C MET A 151 17.63 5.37 -15.43
N LEU A 152 16.73 5.23 -16.38
CA LEU A 152 16.43 3.96 -17.05
C LEU A 152 17.55 3.50 -18.02
N ALA A 153 18.38 4.43 -18.50
CA ALA A 153 19.50 4.12 -19.39
C ALA A 153 20.75 3.60 -18.63
N ALA A 154 20.80 3.74 -17.32
CA ALA A 154 21.89 3.16 -16.52
C ALA A 154 21.75 1.62 -16.48
N ASN A 155 22.89 0.93 -16.40
CA ASN A 155 22.96 -0.53 -16.38
C ASN A 155 23.57 -1.04 -15.05
N ASP A 156 23.05 -0.52 -13.96
CA ASP A 156 23.42 -0.94 -12.61
C ASP A 156 22.20 -1.49 -11.86
N GLU A 157 22.45 -2.11 -10.72
CA GLU A 157 21.41 -2.68 -9.85
C GLU A 157 20.34 -1.64 -9.44
N GLN A 158 20.75 -0.38 -9.28
CA GLN A 158 19.86 0.70 -8.94
C GLN A 158 18.91 1.04 -10.08
N ALA A 159 19.38 1.01 -11.32
CA ALA A 159 18.54 1.23 -12.49
C ALA A 159 17.55 0.08 -12.70
N GLU A 160 17.95 -1.16 -12.44
CA GLU A 160 17.04 -2.32 -12.51
C GLU A 160 15.93 -2.24 -11.48
N TYR A 161 16.28 -1.94 -10.23
CA TYR A 161 15.27 -1.67 -9.20
C TYR A 161 14.33 -0.52 -9.62
N ALA A 162 14.89 0.59 -10.09
CA ALA A 162 14.11 1.75 -10.51
C ALA A 162 13.13 1.41 -11.64
N LYS A 163 13.54 0.59 -12.63
CA LYS A 163 12.66 0.11 -13.70
C LYS A 163 11.48 -0.69 -13.15
N LYS A 164 11.76 -1.67 -12.29
CA LYS A 164 10.73 -2.51 -11.65
C LYS A 164 9.79 -1.68 -10.79
N PHE A 165 10.34 -0.77 -9.99
CA PHE A 165 9.57 0.10 -9.10
C PHE A 165 8.71 1.10 -9.88
N MET A 166 9.19 1.66 -10.99
CA MET A 166 8.39 2.52 -11.86
C MET A 166 7.22 1.76 -12.49
N ALA A 167 7.45 0.54 -12.97
CA ALA A 167 6.38 -0.31 -13.50
C ALA A 167 5.34 -0.66 -12.41
N PHE A 168 5.80 -0.94 -11.21
CA PHE A 168 4.96 -1.16 -10.01
C PHE A 168 4.10 0.06 -9.67
N MET A 169 4.62 1.27 -9.85
CA MET A 169 3.86 2.52 -9.71
C MET A 169 2.98 2.83 -10.94
N GLY A 170 3.03 2.02 -11.99
CA GLY A 170 2.33 2.27 -13.25
C GLY A 170 2.99 3.29 -14.16
N ILE A 171 4.18 3.75 -13.82
CA ILE A 171 4.91 4.78 -14.56
C ILE A 171 5.59 4.14 -15.78
N GLY A 172 5.38 4.71 -16.97
CA GLY A 172 5.97 4.19 -18.22
C GLY A 172 5.30 2.92 -18.76
N THR A 173 4.10 2.61 -18.28
CA THR A 173 3.24 1.55 -18.84
C THR A 173 2.32 2.16 -19.92
N ASP A 174 1.84 1.32 -20.85
CA ASP A 174 0.87 1.74 -21.88
C ASP A 174 -0.56 1.90 -21.34
N ARG A 175 -0.75 1.88 -20.02
CA ARG A 175 -2.06 2.01 -19.40
C ARG A 175 -2.49 3.47 -19.34
N ASP A 176 -3.75 3.70 -19.67
CA ASP A 176 -4.40 4.99 -19.47
C ASP A 176 -4.90 5.12 -18.04
N PHE A 177 -4.36 6.08 -17.29
CA PHE A 177 -4.78 6.43 -15.93
C PHE A 177 -5.63 7.71 -15.89
N SER A 178 -6.20 8.13 -17.02
CA SER A 178 -7.05 9.33 -17.11
C SER A 178 -8.31 9.27 -16.24
N PHE A 179 -8.70 8.06 -15.80
CA PHE A 179 -9.79 7.86 -14.83
C PHE A 179 -9.44 8.35 -13.43
N ILE A 180 -8.15 8.49 -13.08
CA ILE A 180 -7.71 8.99 -11.77
C ILE A 180 -7.75 10.52 -11.79
N SER A 181 -8.66 11.10 -11.01
CA SER A 181 -8.78 12.56 -10.92
C SER A 181 -7.64 13.18 -10.09
N LYS A 182 -7.27 14.42 -10.47
CA LYS A 182 -6.29 15.19 -9.70
C LYS A 182 -6.77 15.42 -8.26
N GLU A 183 -8.07 15.51 -8.05
CA GLU A 183 -8.68 15.66 -6.73
C GLU A 183 -8.48 14.41 -5.87
N SER A 184 -8.69 13.22 -6.41
CA SER A 184 -8.45 11.95 -5.70
C SER A 184 -6.99 11.83 -5.27
N VAL A 185 -6.04 12.11 -6.17
CA VAL A 185 -4.60 12.10 -5.85
C VAL A 185 -4.26 13.11 -4.76
N LYS A 186 -4.79 14.35 -4.88
CA LYS A 186 -4.58 15.39 -3.87
C LYS A 186 -5.13 14.96 -2.51
N ASN A 187 -6.36 14.49 -2.47
CA ASN A 187 -7.03 14.12 -1.22
C ASN A 187 -6.35 12.93 -0.55
N GLN A 188 -5.97 11.90 -1.31
CA GLN A 188 -5.29 10.75 -0.77
C GLN A 188 -3.93 11.13 -0.19
N PHE A 189 -3.08 11.83 -0.97
CA PHE A 189 -1.76 12.26 -0.52
C PHE A 189 -1.83 13.20 0.70
N TYR A 190 -2.77 14.15 0.68
CA TYR A 190 -2.96 15.09 1.78
C TYR A 190 -3.45 14.41 3.05
N THR A 191 -4.46 13.53 2.94
CA THR A 191 -5.06 12.90 4.12
C THR A 191 -4.15 11.83 4.73
N ASP A 192 -3.40 11.10 3.91
CA ASP A 192 -2.39 10.15 4.35
C ASP A 192 -1.33 10.83 5.25
N LEU A 193 -0.85 12.01 4.86
CA LEU A 193 0.13 12.75 5.65
C LEU A 193 -0.40 13.29 6.99
N TYR A 194 -1.67 13.68 7.10
CA TYR A 194 -2.15 14.30 8.34
C TYR A 194 -3.03 13.40 9.20
N THR A 195 -3.49 12.26 8.68
CA THR A 195 -4.29 11.31 9.47
C THR A 195 -3.40 10.67 10.52
N LYS A 196 -3.80 10.79 11.77
CA LYS A 196 -3.01 10.26 12.88
C LYS A 196 -3.29 8.78 13.05
N VAL A 197 -2.23 8.01 13.06
CA VAL A 197 -2.20 6.62 13.56
C VAL A 197 -1.85 6.67 15.05
N GLY A 198 -2.46 5.81 15.85
CA GLY A 198 -2.16 5.69 17.27
C GLY A 198 -0.72 5.30 17.56
N ASP A 199 -0.28 5.52 18.79
CA ASP A 199 1.01 5.06 19.30
C ASP A 199 0.82 3.82 20.18
N HIS A 200 1.81 2.92 20.19
CA HIS A 200 1.80 1.69 20.98
C HIS A 200 0.57 0.81 20.78
N ILE A 201 0.08 0.74 19.54
CA ILE A 201 -1.07 -0.07 19.15
C ILE A 201 -0.82 -1.52 19.54
N ARG A 202 -1.76 -2.07 20.32
CA ARG A 202 -1.80 -3.48 20.72
C ARG A 202 -3.26 -3.91 20.79
N VAL A 203 -3.63 -4.93 20.01
CA VAL A 203 -4.99 -5.46 20.01
C VAL A 203 -4.94 -6.96 20.33
N PRO A 204 -5.71 -7.44 21.31
CA PRO A 204 -5.76 -8.86 21.64
C PRO A 204 -6.18 -9.71 20.44
N GLY A 205 -5.42 -10.76 20.15
CA GLY A 205 -5.68 -11.66 19.03
C GLY A 205 -5.15 -11.17 17.67
N THR A 206 -4.61 -9.95 17.60
CA THR A 206 -3.95 -9.43 16.40
C THR A 206 -2.44 -9.46 16.55
N THR A 207 -1.72 -10.05 15.60
CA THR A 207 -0.27 -9.92 15.47
C THR A 207 0.06 -8.91 14.40
N ILE A 208 0.84 -7.89 14.77
CA ILE A 208 1.31 -6.88 13.81
C ILE A 208 2.70 -7.29 13.33
N HIS A 209 2.81 -7.56 12.03
CA HIS A 209 4.05 -7.88 11.36
C HIS A 209 4.53 -6.69 10.55
N VAL A 210 5.85 -6.46 10.51
CA VAL A 210 6.44 -5.40 9.70
C VAL A 210 7.51 -5.99 8.77
N PHE A 211 7.34 -5.82 7.49
CA PHE A 211 8.34 -6.16 6.48
C PHE A 211 9.26 -4.94 6.26
N TYR A 212 10.28 -4.84 7.13
CA TYR A 212 11.17 -3.71 7.14
C TYR A 212 12.26 -3.80 6.07
N ALA A 213 12.23 -2.91 5.10
CA ALA A 213 13.30 -2.74 4.10
C ALA A 213 14.44 -1.90 4.67
N MET A 214 15.54 -2.52 5.10
CA MET A 214 16.65 -1.88 5.82
C MET A 214 17.30 -0.74 5.05
N LYS A 215 17.32 -0.80 3.70
CA LYS A 215 17.88 0.27 2.86
C LYS A 215 17.07 1.58 2.87
N MET A 216 15.88 1.59 3.48
CA MET A 216 15.16 2.83 3.78
C MET A 216 15.80 3.62 4.92
N GLY A 217 16.44 2.94 5.87
CA GLY A 217 17.18 3.52 6.99
C GLY A 217 16.51 3.32 8.35
N GLN A 218 17.33 3.37 9.41
CA GLN A 218 16.96 3.09 10.80
C GLN A 218 15.80 3.94 11.37
N LYS A 219 15.56 5.14 10.81
CA LYS A 219 14.47 5.99 11.28
C LYS A 219 13.10 5.33 11.12
N TYR A 220 12.94 4.46 10.12
CA TYR A 220 11.67 3.75 9.88
C TYR A 220 11.43 2.64 10.88
N GLU A 221 12.46 1.86 11.22
CA GLU A 221 12.37 0.85 12.27
C GLU A 221 11.95 1.48 13.62
N LYS A 222 12.56 2.60 14.00
CA LYS A 222 12.17 3.35 15.21
C LYS A 222 10.70 3.76 15.18
N ARG A 223 10.21 4.21 14.04
CA ARG A 223 8.82 4.64 13.86
C ARG A 223 7.84 3.47 14.02
N TYR A 224 8.18 2.29 13.49
CA TYR A 224 7.36 1.10 13.72
C TYR A 224 7.27 0.76 15.22
N LEU A 225 8.37 0.88 15.96
CA LEU A 225 8.40 0.67 17.41
C LEU A 225 7.68 1.78 18.19
N GLU A 226 7.50 2.96 17.64
CA GLU A 226 6.68 4.03 18.23
C GLU A 226 5.19 3.74 18.04
N HIS A 227 4.77 3.32 16.84
CA HIS A 227 3.36 3.06 16.55
C HIS A 227 2.86 1.71 17.08
N PHE A 228 3.70 0.68 17.15
CA PHE A 228 3.28 -0.67 17.54
C PHE A 228 3.97 -1.14 18.82
N ALA A 229 3.20 -1.72 19.75
CA ALA A 229 3.73 -2.09 21.07
C ALA A 229 4.72 -3.25 21.05
N ASP A 230 4.50 -4.29 20.27
CA ASP A 230 5.39 -5.46 20.13
C ASP A 230 5.26 -6.01 18.69
N PRO A 231 5.72 -5.29 17.68
CA PRO A 231 5.62 -5.75 16.29
C PRO A 231 6.62 -6.88 16.03
N ASP A 232 6.20 -7.88 15.25
CA ASP A 232 7.10 -8.88 14.67
C ASP A 232 7.81 -8.25 13.46
N ILE A 233 9.01 -7.70 13.69
CA ILE A 233 9.78 -7.01 12.63
C ILE A 233 10.66 -8.02 11.90
N ARG A 234 10.36 -8.25 10.62
CA ARG A 234 11.17 -9.01 9.68
C ARG A 234 11.99 -8.04 8.82
N ALA A 235 13.29 -7.99 9.09
CA ALA A 235 14.20 -7.08 8.42
C ALA A 235 14.82 -7.71 7.16
N PHE A 236 14.74 -7.01 6.03
CA PHE A 236 15.29 -7.43 4.75
C PHE A 236 16.31 -6.40 4.25
N ASP A 237 17.49 -6.84 3.79
CA ASP A 237 18.48 -5.95 3.14
C ASP A 237 18.03 -5.57 1.72
N LEU A 238 16.86 -4.91 1.66
CA LEU A 238 16.15 -4.51 0.45
C LEU A 238 15.81 -3.02 0.50
N ARG A 239 15.46 -2.48 -0.68
CA ARG A 239 14.91 -1.13 -0.84
C ARG A 239 13.39 -1.14 -0.63
N HIS A 240 12.81 0.04 -0.63
CA HIS A 240 11.35 0.25 -0.51
C HIS A 240 10.56 -0.63 -1.49
N GLU A 241 9.64 -1.45 -0.97
CA GLU A 241 8.80 -2.43 -1.69
C GLU A 241 9.55 -3.43 -2.60
N GLU A 242 10.87 -3.52 -2.51
CA GLU A 242 11.67 -4.43 -3.34
C GLU A 242 11.30 -5.90 -3.11
N LEU A 243 10.84 -6.25 -1.90
CA LEU A 243 10.33 -7.59 -1.59
C LEU A 243 9.09 -7.92 -2.43
N LEU A 244 8.13 -6.99 -2.51
CA LEU A 244 6.89 -7.18 -3.28
C LEU A 244 7.13 -7.26 -4.80
N LEU A 245 8.25 -6.73 -5.29
CA LEU A 245 8.65 -6.86 -6.70
C LEU A 245 9.11 -8.28 -7.09
N ASP A 246 9.38 -9.14 -6.11
CA ASP A 246 9.71 -10.56 -6.25
C ASP A 246 8.53 -11.40 -5.74
N ALA A 247 7.62 -11.75 -6.65
CA ALA A 247 6.35 -12.39 -6.31
C ALA A 247 6.53 -13.69 -5.49
N ASP A 248 7.42 -14.59 -5.93
CA ASP A 248 7.62 -15.88 -5.28
C ASP A 248 8.19 -15.73 -3.87
N ARG A 249 9.13 -14.82 -3.72
CA ARG A 249 9.72 -14.52 -2.41
C ARG A 249 8.72 -13.85 -1.49
N TRP A 250 7.97 -12.87 -1.99
CA TRP A 250 6.96 -12.15 -1.20
C TRP A 250 5.85 -13.08 -0.72
N VAL A 251 5.28 -13.91 -1.60
CA VAL A 251 4.23 -14.89 -1.24
C VAL A 251 4.74 -15.84 -0.18
N ARG A 252 5.96 -16.39 -0.34
CA ARG A 252 6.58 -17.25 0.66
C ARG A 252 6.72 -16.54 2.02
N GLU A 253 7.18 -15.30 2.06
CA GLU A 253 7.31 -14.54 3.31
C GLU A 253 5.95 -14.27 3.95
N VAL A 254 4.91 -13.94 3.17
CA VAL A 254 3.54 -13.79 3.67
C VAL A 254 3.01 -15.09 4.25
N CYS A 255 3.15 -16.21 3.54
CA CYS A 255 2.74 -17.54 4.03
C CYS A 255 3.46 -17.90 5.35
N LEU A 256 4.79 -17.75 5.41
CA LEU A 256 5.58 -18.01 6.61
C LEU A 256 5.16 -17.13 7.79
N THR A 257 4.85 -15.86 7.53
CA THR A 257 4.40 -14.90 8.53
C THR A 257 3.04 -15.27 9.11
N CYS A 258 2.14 -15.77 8.26
CA CYS A 258 0.80 -16.21 8.65
C CYS A 258 0.75 -17.68 9.13
N GLY A 259 1.87 -18.41 9.19
CA GLY A 259 1.92 -19.81 9.58
C GLY A 259 1.23 -20.76 8.58
N ILE A 260 1.16 -20.37 7.31
CA ILE A 260 0.61 -21.20 6.21
C ILE A 260 1.75 -21.92 5.50
N SER A 261 1.56 -23.23 5.31
CA SER A 261 2.53 -24.11 4.65
C SER A 261 2.24 -24.27 3.16
#